data_f85ff4406491c3c3bb340a26cedc96e9
#
_entry.id   f85ff4406491c3c3bb340a26cedc96e9
#
_cell.length_a   1.000
_cell.length_b   1.000
_cell.length_c   1.000
_cell.angle_alpha   90.00
_cell.angle_beta   90.00
_cell.angle_gamma   90.00
#
_symmetry.space_group_name_H-M   'P 1'
#
loop_
_entity.id
_entity.type
_entity.pdbx_description
1 polymer ?
#
loop_
_entity_poly.entity_id
_entity_poly.type
_entity_poly.pdbx_seq_one_letter_code
_entity_poly.pdbx_strand_id
1 'polypeptide(L)'
;NKTLGRIPEQFPEIEFKQCNINLKNPRYWKNAFKLLKTCDVFFDATFGDGFSDIYGKKWNIKTDLIKQMVIWSGTPLVLVPQTYGPYNNLVLKKWAMRLIRKADLVYSRDNLSAKVIKEQSGVEIKVGSDMAFKLPYDRTKYKIDNERINIGINVSSLLWDSQWAKENHFGLTVDYKQYHIKILEWLIEQSKYKIHIIPHVIDLEQPNARENDY
;
A
#
# COMPACT_ATOMS: atom_id res chain seq x y z
N ASN A 1 1.39 -15.91 -16.64
CA ASN A 1 1.47 -15.42 -15.24
C ASN A 1 1.25 -13.90 -15.19
N LYS A 2 0.00 -13.46 -15.39
CA LYS A 2 -0.36 -12.03 -15.41
C LYS A 2 -0.18 -11.30 -14.07
N THR A 3 0.02 -12.01 -12.97
CA THR A 3 0.02 -11.44 -11.61
C THR A 3 1.40 -11.17 -11.03
N LEU A 4 2.48 -11.75 -11.55
CA LEU A 4 3.84 -11.45 -11.13
C LEU A 4 4.47 -10.28 -11.91
N GLY A 5 3.81 -9.82 -12.97
CA GLY A 5 4.30 -8.74 -13.82
C GLY A 5 5.72 -9.01 -14.32
N ARG A 6 6.58 -7.99 -14.26
CA ARG A 6 7.98 -8.05 -14.69
C ARG A 6 8.96 -8.43 -13.58
N ILE A 7 8.48 -8.74 -12.38
CA ILE A 7 9.35 -9.07 -11.24
C ILE A 7 10.31 -10.23 -11.56
N PRO A 8 9.87 -11.37 -12.16
CA PRO A 8 10.78 -12.44 -12.52
C PRO A 8 11.85 -12.06 -13.56
N GLU A 9 11.56 -11.08 -14.40
CA GLU A 9 12.52 -10.57 -15.41
C GLU A 9 13.57 -9.68 -14.78
N GLN A 10 13.20 -8.96 -13.71
CA GLN A 10 14.12 -8.07 -12.97
C GLN A 10 15.05 -8.83 -12.02
N PHE A 11 14.65 -10.02 -11.57
CA PHE A 11 15.39 -10.84 -10.61
C PHE A 11 15.47 -12.29 -11.12
N PRO A 12 16.22 -12.55 -12.22
CA PRO A 12 16.28 -13.87 -12.85
C PRO A 12 16.93 -14.94 -11.98
N GLU A 13 17.72 -14.54 -10.99
CA GLU A 13 18.37 -15.43 -10.01
C GLU A 13 17.39 -15.95 -8.94
N ILE A 14 16.18 -15.41 -8.85
CA ILE A 14 15.19 -15.79 -7.83
C ILE A 14 14.11 -16.66 -8.46
N GLU A 15 13.87 -17.83 -7.87
CA GLU A 15 12.73 -18.67 -8.26
C GLU A 15 11.45 -18.13 -7.64
N PHE A 16 10.52 -17.67 -8.49
CA PHE A 16 9.22 -17.15 -8.07
C PHE A 16 8.12 -18.22 -8.23
N LYS A 17 7.42 -18.49 -7.12
CA LYS A 17 6.22 -19.35 -7.12
C LYS A 17 5.01 -18.51 -6.71
N GLN A 18 4.04 -18.42 -7.59
CA GLN A 18 2.79 -17.74 -7.27
C GLN A 18 1.80 -18.71 -6.63
N CYS A 19 1.24 -18.32 -5.50
CA CYS A 19 0.14 -19.02 -4.86
C CYS A 19 -1.10 -18.11 -4.78
N ASN A 20 -2.17 -18.52 -5.43
CA ASN A 20 -3.45 -17.82 -5.37
C ASN A 20 -4.27 -18.36 -4.20
N ILE A 21 -4.69 -17.47 -3.31
CA ILE A 21 -5.58 -17.79 -2.20
C ILE A 21 -7.00 -17.38 -2.58
N ASN A 22 -7.84 -18.39 -2.89
CA ASN A 22 -9.26 -18.16 -3.10
C ASN A 22 -10.03 -18.65 -1.87
N LEU A 23 -10.55 -17.72 -1.08
CA LEU A 23 -11.25 -18.01 0.17
C LEU A 23 -12.53 -18.85 0.00
N LYS A 24 -13.09 -18.89 -1.21
CA LYS A 24 -14.30 -19.66 -1.53
C LYS A 24 -14.01 -21.11 -1.91
N ASN A 25 -12.74 -21.48 -2.12
CA ASN A 25 -12.38 -22.82 -2.58
C ASN A 25 -11.41 -23.50 -1.62
N PRO A 26 -11.83 -24.54 -0.89
CA PRO A 26 -11.00 -25.24 0.11
C PRO A 26 -9.69 -25.82 -0.44
N ARG A 27 -9.64 -26.18 -1.74
CA ARG A 27 -8.41 -26.71 -2.36
C ARG A 27 -7.28 -25.68 -2.35
N TYR A 28 -7.62 -24.39 -2.60
CA TYR A 28 -6.62 -23.31 -2.56
C TYR A 28 -6.09 -23.09 -1.13
N TRP A 29 -6.94 -23.20 -0.13
CA TRP A 29 -6.52 -23.12 1.27
C TRP A 29 -5.54 -24.22 1.64
N LYS A 30 -5.85 -25.47 1.26
CA LYS A 30 -4.99 -26.62 1.53
C LYS A 30 -3.62 -26.45 0.87
N ASN A 31 -3.60 -25.98 -0.38
CA ASN A 31 -2.37 -25.76 -1.11
C ASN A 31 -1.55 -24.60 -0.53
N ALA A 32 -2.19 -23.48 -0.20
CA ALA A 32 -1.54 -22.34 0.46
C ALA A 32 -0.97 -22.76 1.81
N PHE A 33 -1.71 -23.50 2.62
CA PHE A 33 -1.25 -23.96 3.92
C PHE A 33 -0.06 -24.94 3.82
N LYS A 34 -0.08 -25.82 2.82
CA LYS A 34 1.07 -26.70 2.55
C LYS A 34 2.31 -25.91 2.14
N LEU A 35 2.13 -24.90 1.28
CA LEU A 35 3.23 -24.04 0.85
C LEU A 35 3.78 -23.24 2.04
N LEU A 36 2.91 -22.64 2.86
CA LEU A 36 3.33 -21.89 4.05
C LEU A 36 4.23 -22.73 4.96
N LYS A 37 3.90 -23.99 5.19
CA LYS A 37 4.72 -24.90 6.01
C LYS A 37 6.13 -25.18 5.44
N THR A 38 6.37 -24.88 4.19
CA THR A 38 7.70 -25.02 3.55
C THR A 38 8.48 -23.71 3.52
N CYS A 39 7.88 -22.61 4.00
CA CYS A 39 8.53 -21.31 4.04
C CYS A 39 9.26 -21.11 5.37
N ASP A 40 10.48 -20.59 5.31
CA ASP A 40 11.27 -20.23 6.48
C ASP A 40 10.73 -18.98 7.17
N VAL A 41 10.08 -18.07 6.40
CA VAL A 41 9.51 -16.83 6.89
C VAL A 41 8.42 -16.33 5.94
N PHE A 42 7.42 -15.66 6.49
CA PHE A 42 6.40 -14.95 5.72
C PHE A 42 6.46 -13.44 6.01
N PHE A 43 6.70 -12.65 4.95
CA PHE A 43 6.66 -11.19 5.03
C PHE A 43 5.30 -10.67 4.57
N ASP A 44 4.62 -9.91 5.42
CA ASP A 44 3.35 -9.27 5.10
C ASP A 44 3.52 -7.77 4.91
N ALA A 45 3.24 -7.28 3.72
CA ALA A 45 3.24 -5.86 3.39
C ALA A 45 1.84 -5.23 3.37
N THR A 46 0.83 -6.03 3.10
CA THR A 46 -0.60 -5.65 2.96
C THR A 46 -0.79 -4.28 2.29
N PHE A 47 -0.08 -4.07 1.15
CA PHE A 47 -0.11 -2.83 0.34
C PHE A 47 0.27 -1.53 1.08
N GLY A 48 0.97 -1.63 2.20
CA GLY A 48 1.47 -0.49 2.96
C GLY A 48 0.48 0.15 3.93
N ASP A 49 -0.81 0.16 3.66
CA ASP A 49 -1.86 0.74 4.53
C ASP A 49 -3.11 -0.14 4.68
N GLY A 50 -3.10 -1.28 4.04
CA GLY A 50 -4.25 -2.19 4.02
C GLY A 50 -4.45 -3.00 5.31
N PHE A 51 -3.57 -2.88 6.31
CA PHE A 51 -3.77 -3.47 7.63
C PHE A 51 -4.68 -2.57 8.50
N SER A 52 -5.88 -2.37 7.99
CA SER A 52 -6.91 -1.49 8.53
C SER A 52 -8.28 -1.93 8.02
N ASP A 53 -9.37 -1.31 8.47
CA ASP A 53 -10.72 -1.56 7.93
C ASP A 53 -11.24 -0.45 7.00
N ILE A 54 -10.34 0.47 6.56
CA ILE A 54 -10.69 1.58 5.65
C ILE A 54 -11.16 1.10 4.28
N TYR A 55 -10.61 -0.02 3.78
CA TYR A 55 -11.02 -0.64 2.51
C TYR A 55 -12.22 -1.58 2.65
N GLY A 56 -12.87 -1.56 3.82
CA GLY A 56 -14.06 -2.31 4.13
C GLY A 56 -13.81 -3.68 4.76
N LYS A 57 -14.85 -4.19 5.43
CA LYS A 57 -14.78 -5.43 6.24
C LYS A 57 -14.32 -6.66 5.45
N LYS A 58 -14.78 -6.79 4.18
CA LYS A 58 -14.42 -7.95 3.33
C LYS A 58 -12.92 -8.00 3.03
N TRP A 59 -12.33 -6.85 2.77
CA TRP A 59 -10.89 -6.72 2.55
C TRP A 59 -10.11 -7.10 3.78
N ASN A 60 -10.43 -6.49 4.92
CA ASN A 60 -9.77 -6.74 6.19
C ASN A 60 -9.85 -8.23 6.59
N ILE A 61 -11.05 -8.84 6.53
CA ILE A 61 -11.20 -10.28 6.81
C ILE A 61 -10.30 -11.12 5.90
N LYS A 62 -10.25 -10.81 4.61
CA LYS A 62 -9.42 -11.56 3.65
C LYS A 62 -7.93 -11.49 4.01
N THR A 63 -7.41 -10.30 4.27
CA THR A 63 -5.99 -10.10 4.58
C THR A 63 -5.62 -10.66 5.95
N ASP A 64 -6.48 -10.52 6.93
CA ASP A 64 -6.26 -11.05 8.28
C ASP A 64 -6.35 -12.58 8.33
N LEU A 65 -7.21 -13.19 7.51
CA LEU A 65 -7.25 -14.66 7.37
C LEU A 65 -5.94 -15.22 6.81
N ILE A 66 -5.29 -14.52 5.88
CA ILE A 66 -3.98 -14.94 5.38
C ILE A 66 -2.96 -14.96 6.51
N LYS A 67 -2.86 -13.88 7.29
CA LYS A 67 -1.97 -13.81 8.46
C LYS A 67 -2.29 -14.90 9.48
N GLN A 68 -3.58 -15.15 9.72
CA GLN A 68 -4.02 -16.22 10.62
C GLN A 68 -3.60 -17.60 10.11
N MET A 69 -3.65 -17.84 8.81
CA MET A 69 -3.14 -19.09 8.21
C MET A 69 -1.63 -19.26 8.39
N VAL A 70 -0.87 -18.18 8.25
CA VAL A 70 0.58 -18.16 8.50
C VAL A 70 0.85 -18.57 9.96
N ILE A 71 0.17 -17.96 10.92
CA ILE A 71 0.31 -18.30 12.33
C ILE A 71 -0.05 -19.78 12.59
N TRP A 72 -1.13 -20.30 11.99
CA TRP A 72 -1.53 -21.70 12.15
C TRP A 72 -0.55 -22.68 11.47
N SER A 73 0.16 -22.26 10.44
CA SER A 73 1.16 -23.11 9.79
C SER A 73 2.43 -23.27 10.62
N GLY A 74 2.64 -22.40 11.61
CA GLY A 74 3.87 -22.31 12.39
C GLY A 74 5.00 -21.59 11.66
N THR A 75 4.72 -20.97 10.52
CA THR A 75 5.69 -20.16 9.76
C THR A 75 5.89 -18.82 10.47
N PRO A 76 7.14 -18.38 10.72
CA PRO A 76 7.41 -17.06 11.28
C PRO A 76 6.77 -15.95 10.47
N LEU A 77 6.04 -15.06 11.13
CA LEU A 77 5.34 -13.92 10.54
C LEU A 77 6.07 -12.61 10.84
N VAL A 78 6.50 -11.93 9.79
CA VAL A 78 7.08 -10.60 9.87
C VAL A 78 6.13 -9.61 9.22
N LEU A 79 5.61 -8.67 10.00
CA LEU A 79 4.86 -7.52 9.49
C LEU A 79 5.89 -6.44 9.11
N VAL A 80 6.10 -6.24 7.81
CA VAL A 80 7.09 -5.27 7.30
C VAL A 80 6.60 -3.83 7.52
N PRO A 81 7.44 -2.79 7.31
CA PRO A 81 7.05 -1.42 7.53
C PRO A 81 5.78 -1.03 6.77
N GLN A 82 4.71 -0.80 7.50
CA GLN A 82 3.38 -0.45 7.00
C GLN A 82 2.65 0.45 8.00
N THR A 83 1.54 1.05 7.57
CA THR A 83 0.62 1.80 8.43
C THR A 83 -0.43 0.85 9.00
N TYR A 84 -0.77 1.03 10.26
CA TYR A 84 -1.76 0.22 10.96
C TYR A 84 -2.97 1.05 11.35
N GLY A 85 -4.16 0.53 11.06
CA GLY A 85 -5.41 1.22 11.35
C GLY A 85 -5.68 2.40 10.40
N PRO A 86 -6.71 3.19 10.68
CA PRO A 86 -7.65 3.02 11.80
C PRO A 86 -8.51 1.76 11.72
N TYR A 87 -9.14 1.40 12.85
CA TYR A 87 -10.11 0.32 12.95
C TYR A 87 -11.41 0.86 13.54
N ASN A 88 -12.46 0.93 12.74
CA ASN A 88 -13.79 1.35 13.17
C ASN A 88 -14.59 0.18 13.76
N ASN A 89 -14.33 -1.05 13.30
CA ASN A 89 -14.99 -2.25 13.77
C ASN A 89 -14.21 -2.88 14.93
N LEU A 90 -14.83 -2.95 16.10
CA LEU A 90 -14.19 -3.47 17.32
C LEU A 90 -13.80 -4.96 17.24
N VAL A 91 -14.54 -5.78 16.50
CA VAL A 91 -14.22 -7.21 16.34
C VAL A 91 -13.00 -7.37 15.47
N LEU A 92 -12.94 -6.68 14.34
CA LEU A 92 -11.79 -6.67 13.44
C LEU A 92 -10.56 -6.10 14.14
N LYS A 93 -10.72 -5.03 14.90
CA LYS A 93 -9.65 -4.46 15.73
C LYS A 93 -9.07 -5.48 16.72
N LYS A 94 -9.92 -6.18 17.47
CA LYS A 94 -9.47 -7.21 18.43
C LYS A 94 -8.72 -8.34 17.72
N TRP A 95 -9.18 -8.74 16.55
CA TRP A 95 -8.51 -9.77 15.75
C TRP A 95 -7.16 -9.28 15.24
N ALA A 96 -7.10 -8.08 14.64
CA ALA A 96 -5.85 -7.47 14.20
C ALA A 96 -4.82 -7.38 15.35
N MET A 97 -5.22 -6.91 16.53
CA MET A 97 -4.34 -6.85 17.70
C MET A 97 -3.85 -8.23 18.14
N ARG A 98 -4.68 -9.27 17.98
CA ARG A 98 -4.26 -10.66 18.26
C ARG A 98 -3.22 -11.14 17.23
N LEU A 99 -3.40 -10.82 15.96
CA LEU A 99 -2.43 -11.15 14.89
C LEU A 99 -1.08 -10.48 15.14
N ILE A 100 -1.09 -9.19 15.49
CA ILE A 100 0.10 -8.43 15.86
C ILE A 100 0.84 -9.06 17.04
N ARG A 101 0.14 -9.48 18.09
CA ARG A 101 0.76 -10.17 19.24
C ARG A 101 1.36 -11.54 18.90
N LYS A 102 0.91 -12.15 17.82
CA LYS A 102 1.38 -13.47 17.35
C LYS A 102 2.43 -13.38 16.26
N ALA A 103 2.68 -12.19 15.70
CA ALA A 103 3.74 -11.96 14.75
C ALA A 103 5.11 -11.99 15.47
N ASP A 104 6.12 -12.54 14.81
CA ASP A 104 7.47 -12.65 15.36
C ASP A 104 8.20 -11.31 15.33
N LEU A 105 7.94 -10.49 14.31
CA LEU A 105 8.44 -9.12 14.21
C LEU A 105 7.38 -8.21 13.64
N VAL A 106 7.30 -6.98 14.19
CA VAL A 106 6.35 -5.96 13.73
C VAL A 106 7.08 -4.65 13.50
N TYR A 107 6.97 -4.16 12.27
CA TYR A 107 7.52 -2.87 11.87
C TYR A 107 6.40 -1.93 11.45
N SER A 108 6.52 -0.66 11.83
CA SER A 108 5.70 0.44 11.30
C SER A 108 6.55 1.36 10.42
N ARG A 109 5.95 1.95 9.39
CA ARG A 109 6.62 2.97 8.58
C ARG A 109 6.51 4.38 9.16
N ASP A 110 5.74 4.55 10.25
CA ASP A 110 5.53 5.84 10.92
C ASP A 110 5.38 5.69 12.43
N ASN A 111 5.74 6.76 13.13
CA ASN A 111 5.71 6.81 14.60
C ASN A 111 4.28 6.82 15.17
N LEU A 112 3.31 7.38 14.44
CA LEU A 112 1.93 7.47 14.90
C LEU A 112 1.30 6.08 14.96
N SER A 113 1.40 5.31 13.89
CA SER A 113 0.95 3.92 13.85
C SER A 113 1.65 3.07 14.91
N ALA A 114 2.99 3.20 15.04
CA ALA A 114 3.76 2.48 16.04
C ALA A 114 3.24 2.73 17.45
N LYS A 115 3.02 4.00 17.81
CA LYS A 115 2.49 4.40 19.12
C LYS A 115 1.11 3.81 19.36
N VAL A 116 0.17 4.01 18.42
CA VAL A 116 -1.21 3.54 18.55
C VAL A 116 -1.27 2.02 18.70
N ILE A 117 -0.49 1.30 17.91
CA ILE A 117 -0.49 -0.17 17.98
C ILE A 117 0.20 -0.68 19.23
N LYS A 118 1.28 -0.06 19.69
CA LYS A 118 1.91 -0.40 20.97
C LYS A 118 0.92 -0.24 22.14
N GLU A 119 0.20 0.87 22.20
CA GLU A 119 -0.81 1.13 23.23
C GLU A 119 -1.96 0.10 23.21
N GLN A 120 -2.37 -0.36 22.02
CA GLN A 120 -3.50 -1.26 21.86
C GLN A 120 -3.14 -2.75 21.94
N SER A 121 -1.94 -3.12 21.52
CA SER A 121 -1.50 -4.53 21.48
C SER A 121 -0.58 -4.90 22.64
N GLY A 122 0.14 -3.93 23.22
CA GLY A 122 1.21 -4.16 24.18
C GLY A 122 2.52 -4.65 23.53
N VAL A 123 2.58 -4.76 22.19
CA VAL A 123 3.76 -5.23 21.45
C VAL A 123 4.71 -4.09 21.20
N GLU A 124 6.02 -4.32 21.31
CA GLU A 124 7.04 -3.37 20.90
C GLU A 124 7.08 -3.29 19.38
N ILE A 125 6.89 -2.09 18.83
CA ILE A 125 6.87 -1.83 17.39
C ILE A 125 8.17 -1.17 16.99
N LYS A 126 8.88 -1.79 16.05
CA LYS A 126 10.05 -1.19 15.45
C LYS A 126 9.61 -0.19 14.38
N VAL A 127 10.21 1.00 14.37
CA VAL A 127 9.92 2.01 13.34
C VAL A 127 10.98 1.91 12.25
N GLY A 128 10.54 1.76 11.01
CA GLY A 128 11.37 1.80 9.81
C GLY A 128 10.87 2.88 8.85
N SER A 129 11.46 2.97 7.69
CA SER A 129 10.94 3.77 6.59
C SER A 129 10.03 2.92 5.70
N ASP A 130 9.19 3.59 4.90
CA ASP A 130 8.47 2.91 3.82
C ASP A 130 9.45 2.18 2.90
N MET A 131 9.11 0.94 2.50
CA MET A 131 9.98 0.12 1.67
C MET A 131 10.24 0.72 0.29
N ALA A 132 9.34 1.57 -0.21
CA ALA A 132 9.51 2.27 -1.48
C ALA A 132 10.77 3.16 -1.52
N PHE A 133 11.25 3.64 -0.36
CA PHE A 133 12.51 4.39 -0.29
C PHE A 133 13.76 3.56 -0.64
N LYS A 134 13.64 2.24 -0.73
CA LYS A 134 14.72 1.35 -1.18
C LYS A 134 14.72 1.12 -2.69
N LEU A 135 13.70 1.58 -3.41
CA LEU A 135 13.69 1.48 -4.86
C LEU A 135 14.87 2.28 -5.44
N PRO A 136 15.68 1.67 -6.31
CA PRO A 136 16.77 2.38 -6.95
C PRO A 136 16.21 3.45 -7.89
N TYR A 137 16.80 4.63 -7.86
CA TYR A 137 16.49 5.68 -8.82
C TYR A 137 17.78 6.33 -9.32
N ASP A 138 17.76 6.73 -10.58
CA ASP A 138 18.90 7.37 -11.23
C ASP A 138 18.58 8.85 -11.51
N ARG A 139 19.17 9.74 -10.73
CA ARG A 139 19.00 11.18 -10.86
C ARG A 139 19.47 11.73 -12.22
N THR A 140 20.42 11.06 -12.87
CA THR A 140 21.00 11.54 -14.14
C THR A 140 20.03 11.42 -15.31
N LYS A 141 19.01 10.57 -15.17
CA LYS A 141 17.94 10.38 -16.17
C LYS A 141 16.97 11.56 -16.24
N TYR A 142 16.94 12.41 -15.21
CA TYR A 142 16.00 13.51 -15.12
C TYR A 142 16.70 14.83 -15.44
N LYS A 143 16.33 15.47 -16.55
CA LYS A 143 16.78 16.81 -16.89
C LYS A 143 15.92 17.83 -16.17
N ILE A 144 16.50 18.52 -15.22
CA ILE A 144 15.87 19.62 -14.51
C ILE A 144 16.19 20.91 -15.27
N ASP A 145 15.20 21.77 -15.48
CA ASP A 145 15.39 23.10 -16.00
C ASP A 145 16.01 23.96 -14.88
N ASN A 146 17.23 24.44 -15.09
CA ASN A 146 17.94 25.25 -14.11
C ASN A 146 17.64 26.76 -14.22
N GLU A 147 16.95 27.17 -15.31
CA GLU A 147 16.61 28.59 -15.55
C GLU A 147 15.28 28.96 -14.86
N ARG A 148 14.44 27.99 -14.59
CA ARG A 148 13.14 28.17 -13.95
C ARG A 148 13.02 27.40 -12.66
N ILE A 149 12.15 27.88 -11.78
CA ILE A 149 11.79 27.14 -10.56
C ILE A 149 10.90 25.96 -10.95
N ASN A 150 11.40 24.75 -10.72
CA ASN A 150 10.66 23.53 -11.01
C ASN A 150 9.68 23.23 -9.89
N ILE A 151 8.39 23.08 -10.21
CA ILE A 151 7.32 22.76 -9.28
C ILE A 151 6.69 21.45 -9.70
N GLY A 152 6.77 20.44 -8.80
CA GLY A 152 6.04 19.18 -8.99
C GLY A 152 4.66 19.26 -8.32
N ILE A 153 3.61 18.89 -9.04
CA ILE A 153 2.25 18.79 -8.53
C ILE A 153 1.81 17.35 -8.65
N ASN A 154 1.60 16.70 -7.50
CA ASN A 154 1.06 15.34 -7.47
C ASN A 154 -0.47 15.39 -7.56
N VAL A 155 -1.01 14.70 -8.55
CA VAL A 155 -2.45 14.60 -8.79
C VAL A 155 -2.85 13.14 -8.73
N SER A 156 -3.98 12.85 -8.09
CA SER A 156 -4.56 11.52 -7.99
C SER A 156 -5.91 11.44 -8.67
N SER A 157 -6.07 10.53 -9.63
CA SER A 157 -7.35 10.24 -10.30
C SER A 157 -8.41 9.78 -9.30
N LEU A 158 -8.00 9.09 -8.24
CA LEU A 158 -8.88 8.64 -7.17
C LEU A 158 -9.64 9.81 -6.51
N LEU A 159 -8.98 10.97 -6.38
CA LEU A 159 -9.56 12.19 -5.82
C LEU A 159 -10.14 13.13 -6.88
N TRP A 160 -9.76 12.94 -8.16
CA TRP A 160 -10.14 13.84 -9.25
C TRP A 160 -11.53 13.58 -9.80
N ASP A 161 -11.83 12.34 -10.18
CA ASP A 161 -13.09 11.99 -10.85
C ASP A 161 -13.58 10.57 -10.55
N SER A 162 -13.06 9.91 -9.55
CA SER A 162 -13.52 8.58 -9.16
C SER A 162 -14.91 8.66 -8.53
N GLN A 163 -15.61 7.52 -8.46
CA GLN A 163 -16.85 7.42 -7.72
C GLN A 163 -16.64 7.76 -6.22
N TRP A 164 -15.49 7.45 -5.66
CA TRP A 164 -15.12 7.75 -4.28
C TRP A 164 -15.00 9.26 -4.05
N ALA A 165 -14.50 10.01 -5.04
CA ALA A 165 -14.47 11.46 -4.99
C ALA A 165 -15.88 12.04 -5.06
N LYS A 166 -16.74 11.54 -5.96
CA LYS A 166 -18.14 11.96 -6.12
C LYS A 166 -18.98 11.70 -4.87
N GLU A 167 -18.74 10.60 -4.18
CA GLU A 167 -19.40 10.23 -2.92
C GLU A 167 -18.75 10.89 -1.69
N ASN A 168 -17.74 11.72 -1.89
CA ASN A 168 -16.91 12.32 -0.84
C ASN A 168 -16.45 11.32 0.23
N HIS A 169 -16.04 10.14 -0.19
CA HIS A 169 -15.66 9.04 0.69
C HIS A 169 -14.51 9.41 1.65
N PHE A 170 -13.67 10.34 1.22
CA PHE A 170 -12.52 10.83 2.00
C PHE A 170 -12.85 12.01 2.91
N GLY A 171 -14.09 12.49 2.91
CA GLY A 171 -14.52 13.61 3.74
C GLY A 171 -13.83 14.94 3.40
N LEU A 172 -13.50 15.16 2.13
CA LEU A 172 -12.88 16.41 1.69
C LEU A 172 -13.86 17.58 1.85
N THR A 173 -13.38 18.67 2.39
CA THR A 173 -14.12 19.93 2.57
C THR A 173 -13.93 20.91 1.42
N VAL A 174 -13.07 20.55 0.46
CA VAL A 174 -12.76 21.35 -0.73
C VAL A 174 -13.01 20.53 -1.99
N ASP A 175 -13.36 21.19 -3.08
CA ASP A 175 -13.39 20.58 -4.40
C ASP A 175 -11.95 20.37 -4.87
N TYR A 176 -11.46 19.14 -4.78
CA TYR A 176 -10.10 18.77 -5.11
C TYR A 176 -9.70 19.14 -6.54
N LYS A 177 -10.63 18.92 -7.49
CA LYS A 177 -10.41 19.20 -8.91
C LYS A 177 -10.28 20.70 -9.15
N GLN A 178 -11.23 21.50 -8.67
CA GLN A 178 -11.22 22.95 -8.83
C GLN A 178 -10.04 23.60 -8.10
N TYR A 179 -9.66 23.06 -6.94
CA TYR A 179 -8.48 23.52 -6.21
C TYR A 179 -7.20 23.38 -7.05
N HIS A 180 -6.99 22.20 -7.67
CA HIS A 180 -5.80 21.96 -8.49
C HIS A 180 -5.82 22.77 -9.78
N ILE A 181 -6.98 22.92 -10.43
CA ILE A 181 -7.13 23.76 -11.62
C ILE A 181 -6.72 25.20 -11.30
N LYS A 182 -7.23 25.80 -10.22
CA LYS A 182 -6.89 27.17 -9.84
C LYS A 182 -5.40 27.35 -9.52
N ILE A 183 -4.77 26.36 -8.85
CA ILE A 183 -3.34 26.39 -8.59
C ILE A 183 -2.57 26.35 -9.91
N LEU A 184 -2.94 25.47 -10.82
CA LEU A 184 -2.28 25.35 -12.12
C LEU A 184 -2.43 26.62 -12.94
N GLU A 185 -3.61 27.20 -13.03
CA GLU A 185 -3.86 28.46 -13.71
C GLU A 185 -2.96 29.58 -13.15
N TRP A 186 -2.93 29.74 -11.82
CA TRP A 186 -2.06 30.73 -11.18
C TRP A 186 -0.57 30.49 -11.45
N LEU A 187 -0.12 29.23 -11.42
CA LEU A 187 1.29 28.90 -11.68
C LEU A 187 1.68 29.14 -13.14
N ILE A 188 0.79 28.84 -14.11
CA ILE A 188 1.01 29.05 -15.54
C ILE A 188 1.21 30.53 -15.88
N GLU A 189 0.48 31.41 -15.20
CA GLU A 189 0.65 32.86 -15.37
C GLU A 189 2.05 33.38 -14.95
N GLN A 190 2.77 32.57 -14.17
CA GLN A 190 4.11 32.94 -13.66
C GLN A 190 5.21 32.34 -14.53
N SER A 191 5.79 33.11 -15.45
CA SER A 191 6.84 32.64 -16.38
C SER A 191 8.08 32.03 -15.70
N LYS A 192 8.33 32.36 -14.44
CA LYS A 192 9.44 31.84 -13.65
C LYS A 192 9.29 30.37 -13.23
N TYR A 193 8.11 29.79 -13.37
CA TYR A 193 7.84 28.40 -12.98
C TYR A 193 7.82 27.45 -14.18
N LYS A 194 8.35 26.24 -13.97
CA LYS A 194 8.14 25.08 -14.81
C LYS A 194 7.38 24.03 -14.03
N ILE A 195 6.21 23.67 -14.52
CA ILE A 195 5.28 22.79 -13.83
C ILE A 195 5.50 21.36 -14.33
N HIS A 196 5.58 20.43 -13.40
CA HIS A 196 5.65 19.00 -13.65
C HIS A 196 4.44 18.35 -12.97
N ILE A 197 3.54 17.77 -13.75
CA ILE A 197 2.46 16.95 -13.21
C ILE A 197 3.05 15.58 -12.89
N ILE A 198 2.91 15.19 -11.63
CA ILE A 198 3.43 13.92 -11.12
C ILE A 198 2.21 13.04 -10.80
N PRO A 199 1.92 12.04 -11.61
CA PRO A 199 0.82 11.11 -11.34
C PRO A 199 1.12 10.32 -10.05
N HIS A 200 0.08 10.03 -9.29
CA HIS A 200 0.20 9.24 -8.05
C HIS A 200 0.34 7.76 -8.37
N VAL A 201 -0.45 7.26 -9.31
CA VAL A 201 -0.43 5.87 -9.77
C VAL A 201 -0.33 5.84 -11.29
N ILE A 202 0.61 5.07 -11.83
CA ILE A 202 0.72 4.81 -13.27
C ILE A 202 0.66 3.30 -13.50
N ASP A 203 -0.35 2.84 -14.23
CA ASP A 203 -0.45 1.48 -14.72
C ASP A 203 -0.59 1.50 -16.25
N LEU A 204 0.52 1.28 -16.93
CA LEU A 204 0.56 1.27 -18.41
C LEU A 204 -0.08 0.01 -19.01
N GLU A 205 -0.22 -1.07 -18.23
CA GLU A 205 -0.84 -2.32 -18.68
C GLU A 205 -2.37 -2.26 -18.54
N GLN A 206 -2.88 -1.45 -17.63
CA GLN A 206 -4.30 -1.26 -17.38
C GLN A 206 -4.66 0.25 -17.35
N PRO A 207 -4.59 0.94 -18.51
CA PRO A 207 -4.82 2.39 -18.58
C PRO A 207 -6.22 2.81 -18.08
N ASN A 208 -7.18 1.89 -18.08
CA ASN A 208 -8.54 2.10 -17.56
C ASN A 208 -8.69 1.63 -16.10
N ALA A 209 -7.61 1.29 -15.41
CA ALA A 209 -7.68 0.95 -13.99
C ALA A 209 -8.20 2.15 -13.19
N ARG A 210 -9.00 1.87 -12.18
CA ARG A 210 -9.73 2.87 -11.39
C ARG A 210 -8.86 3.93 -10.71
N GLU A 211 -7.61 3.58 -10.45
CA GLU A 211 -6.63 4.40 -9.74
C GLU A 211 -5.50 4.89 -10.64
N ASN A 212 -5.63 4.70 -11.96
CA ASN A 212 -4.59 5.08 -12.91
C ASN A 212 -4.70 6.57 -13.26
N ASP A 213 -3.63 7.30 -13.06
CA ASP A 213 -3.51 8.74 -13.28
C ASP A 213 -2.92 9.07 -14.68
N TYR A 214 -2.78 8.06 -15.55
CA TYR A 214 -2.23 8.22 -16.90
C TYR A 214 -3.27 8.75 -17.90
#